data_584e74787490846104548151e00471d8
#
_entry.id   584e74787490846104548151e00471d8
#
_cell.length_a   1.000
_cell.length_b   1.000
_cell.length_c   1.000
_cell.angle_alpha   90.00
_cell.angle_beta   90.00
_cell.angle_gamma   90.00
#
_symmetry.space_group_name_H-M   'P 1'
#
loop_
_entity.id
_entity.type
_entity.pdbx_description
1 polymer ?
#
loop_
_entity_poly.entity_id
_entity_poly.type
_entity_poly.pdbx_seq_one_letter_code
_entity_poly.pdbx_strand_id
1 'polypeptide(L)'
;MSNSSASIAGALTALLAVAGCAHRYATTGLILNVDRARSTVTISHDPVPGFMDAMAMPFELKGGARHVPIAPGDRVRFRLSVTQSKSWIDRLELVSAAPIDAGLEQTPATPLLVPVGSAVPDFTLTDQSGAAVSLSAFRGTVVAINFIYTRCPLPDYCPRMVAQFRAVRDRFASVVGRGLELLTVSFDPQYDTPERLRDYASRHGAAVPGWLFLTGEASQIERVCAAFGIQYWAEEGLITHSLQTAVIDRHGRLAATIEGKDFTPKQLGDLIEAVLSAS
;
A
#
# COMPACT_ATOMS: atom_id res chain seq x y z
N MET A 1 -18.15 34.02 77.03
CA MET A 1 -18.52 34.59 75.73
C MET A 1 -17.29 34.41 74.87
N SER A 2 -17.19 33.34 74.11
CA SER A 2 -16.01 32.95 73.39
C SER A 2 -16.39 32.80 71.94
N ASN A 3 -15.80 33.62 71.06
CA ASN A 3 -15.95 33.56 69.61
C ASN A 3 -14.88 32.64 69.06
N SER A 4 -15.27 31.52 68.45
CA SER A 4 -14.42 30.66 67.68
C SER A 4 -14.54 30.99 66.20
N SER A 5 -13.50 31.55 65.62
CA SER A 5 -13.35 31.78 64.18
C SER A 5 -12.78 30.53 63.51
N ALA A 6 -13.55 29.89 62.65
CA ALA A 6 -13.10 28.73 61.84
C ALA A 6 -12.45 29.25 60.56
N SER A 7 -11.17 28.95 60.42
CA SER A 7 -10.40 29.19 59.18
C SER A 7 -10.63 28.03 58.22
N ILE A 8 -11.19 28.34 57.02
CA ILE A 8 -11.34 27.39 55.94
C ILE A 8 -10.04 27.47 55.09
N ALA A 9 -9.23 26.43 55.22
CA ALA A 9 -8.05 26.24 54.36
C ALA A 9 -8.50 25.67 53.01
N GLY A 10 -8.48 26.49 51.97
CA GLY A 10 -8.72 26.04 50.59
C GLY A 10 -7.55 25.28 50.06
N ALA A 11 -7.72 23.97 49.80
CA ALA A 11 -6.74 23.16 49.12
C ALA A 11 -6.74 23.48 47.63
N LEU A 12 -5.71 24.16 47.15
CA LEU A 12 -5.45 24.42 45.74
C LEU A 12 -4.89 23.15 45.10
N THR A 13 -5.73 22.37 44.41
CA THR A 13 -5.28 21.20 43.66
C THR A 13 -4.59 21.65 42.38
N ALA A 14 -3.26 21.64 42.38
CA ALA A 14 -2.47 21.93 41.20
C ALA A 14 -2.63 20.74 40.19
N LEU A 15 -3.36 20.97 39.11
CA LEU A 15 -3.37 20.07 37.95
C LEU A 15 -1.99 20.13 37.29
N LEU A 16 -1.16 19.15 37.55
CA LEU A 16 0.08 18.91 36.79
C LEU A 16 -0.32 18.45 35.39
N ALA A 17 -0.30 19.35 34.45
CA ALA A 17 -0.35 19.02 33.04
C ALA A 17 0.94 18.26 32.69
N VAL A 18 0.86 16.94 32.58
CA VAL A 18 1.93 16.11 32.04
C VAL A 18 1.99 16.43 30.55
N ALA A 19 2.83 17.40 30.22
CA ALA A 19 3.22 17.63 28.83
C ALA A 19 4.00 16.40 28.38
N GLY A 20 3.36 15.50 27.65
CA GLY A 20 4.00 14.30 27.09
C GLY A 20 5.17 14.75 26.22
N CYS A 21 6.40 14.46 26.66
CA CYS A 21 7.59 14.74 25.87
C CYS A 21 7.53 13.93 24.57
N ALA A 22 7.59 14.61 23.43
CA ALA A 22 7.73 13.94 22.16
C ALA A 22 9.13 13.33 22.05
N HIS A 23 9.19 12.03 21.77
CA HIS A 23 10.46 11.39 21.40
C HIS A 23 10.86 11.87 20.01
N ARG A 24 12.15 12.12 19.82
CA ARG A 24 12.69 12.64 18.56
C ARG A 24 13.73 11.70 18.00
N TYR A 25 13.56 11.35 16.74
CA TYR A 25 14.44 10.45 16.01
C TYR A 25 14.94 11.17 14.76
N ALA A 26 16.22 10.99 14.43
CA ALA A 26 16.81 11.47 13.19
C ALA A 26 17.07 10.28 12.29
N THR A 27 16.64 10.37 11.04
CA THR A 27 16.89 9.37 10.02
C THR A 27 17.01 10.01 8.66
N THR A 28 17.34 9.23 7.64
CA THR A 28 17.34 9.63 6.23
C THR A 28 16.33 8.82 5.44
N GLY A 29 16.05 9.26 4.22
CA GLY A 29 15.15 8.52 3.35
C GLY A 29 14.99 9.17 1.98
N LEU A 30 14.32 8.46 1.11
CA LEU A 30 13.99 8.86 -0.25
C LEU A 30 12.55 9.37 -0.30
N ILE A 31 12.33 10.56 -0.86
CA ILE A 31 10.99 11.07 -1.10
C ILE A 31 10.34 10.28 -2.24
N LEU A 32 9.16 9.74 -1.97
CA LEU A 32 8.39 8.97 -2.94
C LEU A 32 7.22 9.76 -3.49
N ASN A 33 6.55 10.51 -2.63
CA ASN A 33 5.41 11.34 -3.01
C ASN A 33 5.32 12.57 -2.10
N VAL A 34 4.78 13.68 -2.65
CA VAL A 34 4.53 14.92 -1.91
C VAL A 34 3.08 15.33 -2.15
N ASP A 35 2.20 15.11 -1.18
CA ASP A 35 0.83 15.63 -1.17
C ASP A 35 0.81 17.02 -0.51
N ARG A 36 0.89 18.05 -1.34
CA ARG A 36 0.92 19.44 -0.88
C ARG A 36 -0.43 19.90 -0.32
N ALA A 37 -1.52 19.27 -0.74
CA ALA A 37 -2.87 19.64 -0.27
C ALA A 37 -3.11 19.15 1.16
N ARG A 38 -2.63 17.93 1.46
CA ARG A 38 -2.74 17.32 2.78
C ARG A 38 -1.55 17.60 3.70
N SER A 39 -0.51 18.27 3.18
CA SER A 39 0.75 18.52 3.90
C SER A 39 1.42 17.21 4.36
N THR A 40 1.33 16.16 3.56
CA THR A 40 1.97 14.88 3.80
C THR A 40 3.06 14.60 2.77
N VAL A 41 4.06 13.85 3.21
CA VAL A 41 5.14 13.36 2.36
C VAL A 41 5.31 11.87 2.62
N THR A 42 5.34 11.07 1.56
CA THR A 42 5.67 9.65 1.66
C THR A 42 7.17 9.49 1.50
N ILE A 43 7.81 8.89 2.49
CA ILE A 43 9.27 8.69 2.52
C ILE A 43 9.54 7.19 2.71
N SER A 44 10.40 6.62 1.86
CA SER A 44 11.11 5.38 2.17
C SER A 44 12.27 5.75 3.07
N HIS A 45 12.15 5.46 4.36
CA HIS A 45 13.15 5.86 5.34
C HIS A 45 14.05 4.70 5.75
N ASP A 46 15.30 5.05 6.07
CA ASP A 46 16.24 4.14 6.68
C ASP A 46 15.77 3.71 8.09
N PRO A 47 16.27 2.62 8.66
CA PRO A 47 15.88 2.20 10.01
C PRO A 47 15.99 3.35 11.01
N VAL A 48 15.00 3.46 11.90
CA VAL A 48 15.02 4.38 13.04
C VAL A 48 15.41 3.57 14.29
N PRO A 49 16.69 3.60 14.73
CA PRO A 49 17.16 2.73 15.78
C PRO A 49 16.33 2.82 17.06
N GLY A 50 15.89 1.67 17.56
CA GLY A 50 15.07 1.58 18.77
C GLY A 50 13.61 2.01 18.62
N PHE A 51 13.14 2.27 17.38
CA PHE A 51 11.77 2.68 17.15
C PHE A 51 11.05 1.92 16.01
N MET A 52 11.64 1.88 14.79
CA MET A 52 11.03 1.16 13.66
C MET A 52 12.09 0.74 12.63
N ASP A 53 11.80 -0.31 11.90
CA ASP A 53 12.61 -0.77 10.77
C ASP A 53 12.45 0.15 9.55
N ALA A 54 13.34 -0.02 8.55
CA ALA A 54 13.22 0.68 7.28
C ALA A 54 11.88 0.34 6.60
N MET A 55 11.13 1.38 6.22
CA MET A 55 9.85 1.21 5.52
C MET A 55 9.43 2.48 4.77
N ALA A 56 8.46 2.34 3.89
CA ALA A 56 7.82 3.49 3.25
C ALA A 56 6.52 3.83 3.96
N MET A 57 6.38 5.06 4.43
CA MET A 57 5.14 5.51 5.06
C MET A 57 4.89 7.00 4.86
N PRO A 58 3.63 7.45 4.93
CA PRO A 58 3.29 8.87 4.89
C PRO A 58 3.59 9.53 6.24
N PHE A 59 4.17 10.72 6.18
CA PHE A 59 4.43 11.58 7.33
C PHE A 59 3.75 12.93 7.15
N GLU A 60 3.17 13.45 8.22
CA GLU A 60 2.71 14.83 8.27
C GLU A 60 3.91 15.79 8.42
N LEU A 61 3.96 16.85 7.62
CA LEU A 61 4.96 17.92 7.74
C LEU A 61 4.46 19.02 8.64
N LYS A 62 5.10 19.21 9.78
CA LYS A 62 4.80 20.34 10.67
C LYS A 62 5.17 21.66 10.00
N GLY A 63 4.19 22.52 9.80
CA GLY A 63 4.39 23.77 9.06
C GLY A 63 3.97 23.70 7.59
N GLY A 64 3.55 22.53 7.13
CA GLY A 64 2.99 22.34 5.78
C GLY A 64 4.05 22.06 4.71
N ALA A 65 3.61 21.41 3.63
CA ALA A 65 4.46 21.02 2.50
C ALA A 65 4.53 22.07 1.38
N ARG A 66 3.75 23.15 1.47
CA ARG A 66 3.53 24.09 0.33
C ARG A 66 4.81 24.78 -0.15
N HIS A 67 5.73 25.08 0.75
CA HIS A 67 6.94 25.86 0.46
C HIS A 67 8.23 25.06 0.64
N VAL A 68 8.15 23.75 0.88
CA VAL A 68 9.35 22.92 1.00
C VAL A 68 9.78 22.51 -0.41
N PRO A 69 11.00 22.87 -0.86
CA PRO A 69 11.49 22.57 -2.20
C PRO A 69 11.98 21.13 -2.28
N ILE A 70 11.05 20.17 -2.20
CA ILE A 70 11.30 18.74 -2.31
C ILE A 70 10.44 18.14 -3.40
N ALA A 71 10.98 17.12 -4.07
CA ALA A 71 10.34 16.36 -5.13
C ALA A 71 10.53 14.85 -4.92
N PRO A 72 9.68 14.01 -5.52
CA PRO A 72 9.96 12.58 -5.60
C PRO A 72 11.33 12.30 -6.19
N GLY A 73 12.08 11.35 -5.58
CA GLY A 73 13.45 11.04 -5.93
C GLY A 73 14.51 11.80 -5.13
N ASP A 74 14.13 12.83 -4.38
CA ASP A 74 15.07 13.54 -3.50
C ASP A 74 15.42 12.70 -2.27
N ARG A 75 16.70 12.68 -1.91
CA ARG A 75 17.14 12.10 -0.65
C ARG A 75 17.17 13.18 0.43
N VAL A 76 16.55 12.89 1.54
CA VAL A 76 16.38 13.84 2.64
C VAL A 76 16.86 13.28 3.95
N ARG A 77 17.33 14.17 4.84
CA ARG A 77 17.47 13.90 6.27
C ARG A 77 16.33 14.58 6.99
N PHE A 78 15.70 13.87 7.91
CA PHE A 78 14.57 14.43 8.64
C PHE A 78 14.57 14.03 10.11
N ARG A 79 13.84 14.80 10.89
CA ARG A 79 13.60 14.54 12.30
C ARG A 79 12.12 14.17 12.49
N LEU A 80 11.89 12.95 12.95
CA LEU A 80 10.59 12.43 13.31
C LEU A 80 10.32 12.71 14.78
N SER A 81 9.23 13.38 15.07
CA SER A 81 8.72 13.61 16.43
C SER A 81 7.52 12.71 16.66
N VAL A 82 7.56 11.94 17.76
CA VAL A 82 6.55 10.93 18.08
C VAL A 82 6.03 11.15 19.50
N THR A 83 4.71 11.15 19.63
CA THR A 83 3.99 11.07 20.90
C THR A 83 3.23 9.76 20.99
N GLN A 84 2.51 9.51 22.06
CA GLN A 84 1.66 8.31 22.19
C GLN A 84 0.56 8.19 21.11
N SER A 85 0.16 9.29 20.49
CA SER A 85 -0.98 9.31 19.55
C SER A 85 -0.69 9.94 18.19
N LYS A 86 0.47 10.57 17.99
CA LYS A 86 0.80 11.31 16.76
C LYS A 86 2.28 11.22 16.43
N SER A 87 2.58 11.22 15.13
CA SER A 87 3.92 11.38 14.61
C SER A 87 3.93 12.42 13.48
N TRP A 88 4.99 13.21 13.39
CA TRP A 88 5.18 14.22 12.34
C TRP A 88 6.65 14.50 12.10
N ILE A 89 6.98 15.00 10.92
CA ILE A 89 8.30 15.56 10.63
C ILE A 89 8.31 17.03 11.02
N ASP A 90 9.23 17.43 11.90
CA ASP A 90 9.40 18.81 12.33
C ASP A 90 10.66 19.49 11.75
N ARG A 91 11.52 18.73 11.10
CA ARG A 91 12.69 19.21 10.37
C ARG A 91 12.97 18.29 9.19
N LEU A 92 13.14 18.87 8.01
CA LEU A 92 13.47 18.16 6.78
C LEU A 92 14.53 18.95 6.02
N GLU A 93 15.63 18.27 5.66
CA GLU A 93 16.77 18.84 4.96
C GLU A 93 17.05 18.01 3.71
N LEU A 94 17.22 18.66 2.57
CA LEU A 94 17.63 18.01 1.33
C LEU A 94 19.11 17.57 1.47
N VAL A 95 19.36 16.28 1.28
CA VAL A 95 20.74 15.71 1.27
C VAL A 95 21.27 15.67 -0.17
N SER A 96 20.45 15.18 -1.10
CA SER A 96 20.75 15.24 -2.53
C SER A 96 19.42 15.39 -3.29
N ALA A 97 19.42 16.29 -4.28
CA ALA A 97 18.33 16.36 -5.23
C ALA A 97 18.39 15.16 -6.18
N ALA A 98 17.25 14.74 -6.69
CA ALA A 98 17.20 13.78 -7.77
C ALA A 98 18.06 14.30 -8.93
N PRO A 99 18.91 13.46 -9.58
CA PRO A 99 19.65 13.88 -10.74
C PRO A 99 18.68 14.35 -11.82
N ILE A 100 18.88 15.56 -12.34
CA ILE A 100 18.02 16.15 -13.39
C ILE A 100 18.11 15.34 -14.69
N ASP A 101 19.13 14.49 -14.83
CA ASP A 101 19.47 13.72 -16.04
C ASP A 101 19.74 12.23 -15.78
N ALA A 102 19.20 11.62 -14.78
CA ALA A 102 19.09 10.17 -14.82
C ALA A 102 17.94 9.85 -15.76
N GLY A 103 18.26 9.40 -16.99
CA GLY A 103 17.33 9.04 -18.07
C GLY A 103 16.23 8.03 -17.72
N LEU A 104 15.55 8.31 -16.65
CA LEU A 104 14.18 7.99 -16.45
C LEU A 104 13.47 8.90 -17.44
N GLU A 105 13.20 8.38 -18.63
CA GLU A 105 12.09 8.90 -19.41
C GLU A 105 11.03 9.25 -18.40
N GLN A 106 10.67 10.51 -18.36
CA GLN A 106 9.61 11.04 -17.56
C GLN A 106 8.47 10.06 -17.71
N THR A 107 8.21 9.28 -16.66
CA THR A 107 6.94 8.58 -16.62
C THR A 107 5.92 9.68 -16.74
N PRO A 108 5.16 9.74 -17.84
CA PRO A 108 4.29 10.86 -18.08
C PRO A 108 3.33 10.94 -16.91
N ALA A 109 3.20 12.14 -16.45
CA ALA A 109 2.02 12.69 -15.85
C ALA A 109 1.14 11.71 -15.10
N THR A 110 0.96 11.96 -13.81
CA THR A 110 -0.15 11.49 -12.99
C THR A 110 -0.37 9.98 -13.12
N PRO A 111 -0.14 9.18 -12.09
CA PRO A 111 -0.56 7.79 -12.14
C PRO A 111 -1.99 7.78 -12.65
N LEU A 112 -2.26 7.04 -13.71
CA LEU A 112 -3.60 6.77 -14.21
C LEU A 112 -4.33 5.88 -13.19
N LEU A 113 -4.38 6.37 -11.94
CA LEU A 113 -5.18 5.73 -10.91
C LEU A 113 -6.62 5.74 -11.42
N VAL A 114 -7.12 4.57 -11.70
CA VAL A 114 -8.50 4.40 -12.16
C VAL A 114 -9.43 4.82 -11.02
N PRO A 115 -10.28 5.82 -11.22
CA PRO A 115 -11.27 6.18 -10.20
C PRO A 115 -12.27 5.05 -9.99
N VAL A 116 -12.73 4.88 -8.75
CA VAL A 116 -13.85 3.97 -8.45
C VAL A 116 -15.06 4.34 -9.31
N GLY A 117 -15.71 3.36 -9.91
CA GLY A 117 -16.80 3.50 -10.88
C GLY A 117 -16.36 3.65 -12.33
N SER A 118 -15.06 3.88 -12.59
CA SER A 118 -14.53 4.02 -13.96
C SER A 118 -14.11 2.67 -14.55
N ALA A 119 -14.11 2.58 -15.89
CA ALA A 119 -13.62 1.40 -16.58
C ALA A 119 -12.11 1.22 -16.33
N VAL A 120 -11.72 0.01 -15.97
CA VAL A 120 -10.32 -0.37 -15.87
C VAL A 120 -9.77 -0.55 -17.29
N PRO A 121 -8.66 0.10 -17.66
CA PRO A 121 -7.99 -0.13 -18.93
C PRO A 121 -7.70 -1.63 -19.13
N ASP A 122 -7.95 -2.13 -20.34
CA ASP A 122 -7.63 -3.51 -20.65
C ASP A 122 -6.12 -3.73 -20.63
N PHE A 123 -5.69 -4.89 -20.15
CA PHE A 123 -4.31 -5.32 -20.13
C PHE A 123 -4.22 -6.80 -20.49
N THR A 124 -3.09 -7.21 -21.00
CA THR A 124 -2.78 -8.62 -21.24
C THR A 124 -1.49 -8.96 -20.52
N LEU A 125 -1.54 -9.98 -19.66
CA LEU A 125 -0.40 -10.52 -18.92
C LEU A 125 -0.27 -12.02 -19.19
N THR A 126 0.79 -12.63 -18.67
CA THR A 126 1.05 -14.08 -18.80
C THR A 126 0.75 -14.75 -17.48
N ASP A 127 -0.03 -15.84 -17.49
CA ASP A 127 -0.34 -16.61 -16.29
C ASP A 127 0.76 -17.61 -15.93
N GLN A 128 0.59 -18.30 -14.82
CA GLN A 128 1.52 -19.33 -14.31
C GLN A 128 1.62 -20.56 -15.21
N SER A 129 0.75 -20.73 -16.21
CA SER A 129 0.85 -21.78 -17.22
C SER A 129 1.60 -21.35 -18.48
N GLY A 130 1.89 -20.04 -18.60
CA GLY A 130 2.47 -19.43 -19.78
C GLY A 130 1.41 -18.92 -20.79
N ALA A 131 0.12 -18.98 -20.46
CA ALA A 131 -0.95 -18.51 -21.32
C ALA A 131 -1.15 -16.99 -21.19
N ALA A 132 -1.47 -16.33 -22.31
CA ALA A 132 -1.86 -14.92 -22.30
C ALA A 132 -3.28 -14.76 -21.73
N VAL A 133 -3.42 -13.84 -20.77
CA VAL A 133 -4.67 -13.54 -20.07
C VAL A 133 -4.96 -12.05 -20.18
N SER A 134 -6.10 -11.69 -20.76
CA SER A 134 -6.56 -10.30 -20.85
C SER A 134 -7.67 -10.04 -19.83
N LEU A 135 -7.71 -8.84 -19.24
CA LEU A 135 -8.78 -8.46 -18.31
C LEU A 135 -10.16 -8.52 -19.00
N SER A 136 -10.21 -8.16 -20.28
CA SER A 136 -11.43 -8.23 -21.08
C SER A 136 -12.03 -9.64 -21.20
N ALA A 137 -11.23 -10.69 -21.04
CA ALA A 137 -11.72 -12.08 -21.04
C ALA A 137 -12.64 -12.39 -19.83
N PHE A 138 -12.60 -11.57 -18.79
CA PHE A 138 -13.43 -11.72 -17.58
C PHE A 138 -14.70 -10.85 -17.61
N ARG A 139 -15.09 -10.32 -18.77
CA ARG A 139 -16.38 -9.62 -18.88
C ARG A 139 -17.54 -10.55 -18.48
N GLY A 140 -18.46 -10.03 -17.65
CA GLY A 140 -19.52 -10.83 -17.05
C GLY A 140 -19.13 -11.52 -15.74
N THR A 141 -17.87 -11.39 -15.31
CA THR A 141 -17.33 -11.99 -14.09
C THR A 141 -16.79 -10.89 -13.18
N VAL A 142 -16.99 -11.02 -11.87
CA VAL A 142 -16.34 -10.16 -10.88
C VAL A 142 -14.88 -10.59 -10.75
N VAL A 143 -13.96 -9.63 -10.67
CA VAL A 143 -12.53 -9.91 -10.53
C VAL A 143 -12.04 -9.27 -9.24
N ALA A 144 -11.39 -10.05 -8.37
CA ALA A 144 -10.59 -9.52 -7.28
C ALA A 144 -9.10 -9.63 -7.65
N ILE A 145 -8.38 -8.52 -7.53
CA ILE A 145 -6.97 -8.43 -7.92
C ILE A 145 -6.11 -7.93 -6.77
N ASN A 146 -4.98 -8.58 -6.52
CA ASN A 146 -3.93 -8.10 -5.62
C ASN A 146 -2.55 -8.15 -6.28
N PHE A 147 -1.57 -7.55 -5.60
CA PHE A 147 -0.22 -7.35 -6.12
C PHE A 147 0.80 -7.86 -5.11
N ILE A 148 1.77 -8.65 -5.58
CA ILE A 148 2.81 -9.28 -4.77
C ILE A 148 4.14 -9.35 -5.52
N TYR A 149 5.17 -9.85 -4.85
CA TYR A 149 6.33 -10.52 -5.48
C TYR A 149 6.70 -11.77 -4.65
N THR A 150 7.16 -12.85 -5.33
CA THR A 150 7.26 -14.18 -4.70
C THR A 150 8.40 -14.30 -3.69
N ARG A 151 9.45 -13.49 -3.83
CA ARG A 151 10.60 -13.46 -2.92
C ARG A 151 10.48 -12.45 -1.77
N CYS A 152 9.26 -11.95 -1.51
CA CYS A 152 9.02 -11.09 -0.34
C CYS A 152 9.33 -11.85 0.96
N PRO A 153 10.28 -11.37 1.78
CA PRO A 153 10.69 -12.07 2.99
C PRO A 153 9.77 -11.80 4.18
N LEU A 154 8.82 -10.88 4.02
CA LEU A 154 7.98 -10.38 5.11
C LEU A 154 6.65 -11.17 5.15
N PRO A 155 6.43 -12.04 6.17
CA PRO A 155 5.24 -12.89 6.24
C PRO A 155 3.93 -12.10 6.32
N ASP A 156 3.97 -10.91 6.90
CA ASP A 156 2.80 -10.03 7.07
C ASP A 156 2.49 -9.17 5.83
N TYR A 157 3.19 -9.36 4.72
CA TYR A 157 2.98 -8.62 3.47
C TYR A 157 2.48 -9.54 2.36
N CYS A 158 3.29 -9.84 1.35
CA CYS A 158 2.85 -10.66 0.22
C CYS A 158 2.28 -12.04 0.62
N PRO A 159 2.89 -12.82 1.55
CA PRO A 159 2.29 -14.08 1.99
C PRO A 159 0.93 -13.89 2.65
N ARG A 160 0.74 -12.82 3.45
CA ARG A 160 -0.54 -12.48 4.04
C ARG A 160 -1.60 -12.14 2.99
N MET A 161 -1.25 -11.38 1.94
CA MET A 161 -2.17 -11.06 0.84
C MET A 161 -2.68 -12.32 0.14
N VAL A 162 -1.80 -13.29 -0.10
CA VAL A 162 -2.17 -14.59 -0.67
C VAL A 162 -3.04 -15.41 0.30
N ALA A 163 -2.74 -15.39 1.59
CA ALA A 163 -3.54 -16.08 2.60
C ALA A 163 -4.97 -15.48 2.69
N GLN A 164 -5.13 -14.18 2.54
CA GLN A 164 -6.44 -13.52 2.49
C GLN A 164 -7.23 -13.95 1.24
N PHE A 165 -6.60 -13.99 0.09
CA PHE A 165 -7.21 -14.48 -1.15
C PHE A 165 -7.59 -15.96 -1.06
N ARG A 166 -6.80 -16.78 -0.38
CA ARG A 166 -7.17 -18.17 -0.11
C ARG A 166 -8.44 -18.27 0.73
N ALA A 167 -8.57 -17.46 1.78
CA ALA A 167 -9.79 -17.44 2.59
C ALA A 167 -11.01 -16.95 1.79
N VAL A 168 -10.83 -15.99 0.89
CA VAL A 168 -11.88 -15.58 -0.07
C VAL A 168 -12.24 -16.72 -1.00
N ARG A 169 -11.26 -17.40 -1.61
CA ARG A 169 -11.49 -18.58 -2.45
C ARG A 169 -12.31 -19.64 -1.71
N ASP A 170 -11.99 -19.91 -0.45
CA ASP A 170 -12.69 -20.92 0.36
C ASP A 170 -14.14 -20.48 0.63
N ARG A 171 -14.39 -19.20 0.95
CA ARG A 171 -15.74 -18.65 1.13
C ARG A 171 -16.57 -18.71 -0.14
N PHE A 172 -15.97 -18.49 -1.30
CA PHE A 172 -16.65 -18.41 -2.60
C PHE A 172 -16.37 -19.62 -3.52
N ALA A 173 -16.06 -20.78 -2.95
CA ALA A 173 -15.64 -21.97 -3.71
C ALA A 173 -16.65 -22.41 -4.80
N SER A 174 -17.94 -22.11 -4.62
CA SER A 174 -18.97 -22.43 -5.61
C SER A 174 -19.01 -21.48 -6.81
N VAL A 175 -18.42 -20.29 -6.72
CA VAL A 175 -18.47 -19.25 -7.77
C VAL A 175 -17.10 -18.88 -8.33
N VAL A 176 -16.01 -19.20 -7.63
CA VAL A 176 -14.64 -19.02 -8.15
C VAL A 176 -14.43 -19.88 -9.40
N GLY A 177 -13.91 -19.28 -10.48
CA GLY A 177 -13.79 -19.89 -11.79
C GLY A 177 -15.08 -19.89 -12.63
N ARG A 178 -16.16 -19.24 -12.17
CA ARG A 178 -17.46 -19.19 -12.88
C ARG A 178 -18.13 -17.82 -12.86
N GLY A 179 -18.00 -17.09 -11.77
CA GLY A 179 -18.60 -15.75 -11.57
C GLY A 179 -17.71 -14.83 -10.76
N LEU A 180 -16.62 -15.38 -10.22
CA LEU A 180 -15.54 -14.66 -9.52
C LEU A 180 -14.20 -15.21 -9.98
N GLU A 181 -13.30 -14.33 -10.40
CA GLU A 181 -11.90 -14.66 -10.68
C GLU A 181 -11.00 -13.94 -9.70
N LEU A 182 -9.95 -14.64 -9.27
CA LEU A 182 -8.91 -14.10 -8.41
C LEU A 182 -7.64 -13.92 -9.24
N LEU A 183 -7.11 -12.70 -9.27
CA LEU A 183 -5.87 -12.38 -9.97
C LEU A 183 -4.82 -11.93 -8.96
N THR A 184 -3.65 -12.52 -9.02
CA THR A 184 -2.47 -12.12 -8.25
C THR A 184 -1.39 -11.71 -9.23
N VAL A 185 -1.09 -10.41 -9.30
CA VAL A 185 -0.10 -9.86 -10.23
C VAL A 185 1.23 -9.71 -9.51
N SER A 186 2.30 -10.26 -10.11
CA SER A 186 3.65 -9.97 -9.65
C SER A 186 4.19 -8.70 -10.29
N PHE A 187 4.77 -7.81 -9.46
CA PHE A 187 5.50 -6.63 -9.92
C PHE A 187 7.03 -6.84 -9.95
N ASP A 188 7.50 -8.08 -9.92
CA ASP A 188 8.91 -8.47 -10.07
C ASP A 188 9.11 -9.39 -11.29
N PRO A 189 8.76 -8.94 -12.50
CA PRO A 189 8.72 -9.81 -13.69
C PRO A 189 10.08 -10.35 -14.09
N GLN A 190 11.17 -9.72 -13.69
CA GLN A 190 12.52 -10.24 -13.96
C GLN A 190 12.84 -11.49 -13.15
N TYR A 191 12.24 -11.65 -11.98
CA TYR A 191 12.41 -12.80 -11.12
C TYR A 191 11.23 -13.78 -11.23
N ASP A 192 10.00 -13.30 -11.23
CA ASP A 192 8.77 -14.07 -11.15
C ASP A 192 8.33 -14.57 -12.54
N THR A 193 9.03 -15.60 -13.04
CA THR A 193 8.64 -16.29 -14.27
C THR A 193 7.35 -17.10 -14.05
N PRO A 194 6.64 -17.52 -15.14
CA PRO A 194 5.47 -18.40 -15.04
C PRO A 194 5.72 -19.64 -14.17
N GLU A 195 6.89 -20.28 -14.31
CA GLU A 195 7.25 -21.47 -13.53
C GLU A 195 7.35 -21.16 -12.04
N ARG A 196 7.98 -20.02 -11.68
CA ARG A 196 8.11 -19.60 -10.28
C ARG A 196 6.76 -19.23 -9.67
N LEU A 197 5.91 -18.58 -10.44
CA LEU A 197 4.53 -18.27 -10.03
C LEU A 197 3.71 -19.55 -9.81
N ARG A 198 3.86 -20.56 -10.67
CA ARG A 198 3.22 -21.87 -10.52
C ARG A 198 3.67 -22.56 -9.24
N ASP A 199 4.98 -22.59 -8.98
CA ASP A 199 5.54 -23.18 -7.78
C ASP A 199 5.11 -22.44 -6.51
N TYR A 200 5.05 -21.11 -6.57
CA TYR A 200 4.55 -20.28 -5.49
C TYR A 200 3.07 -20.56 -5.21
N ALA A 201 2.22 -20.54 -6.23
CA ALA A 201 0.81 -20.86 -6.13
C ALA A 201 0.58 -22.24 -5.49
N SER A 202 1.35 -23.25 -5.92
CA SER A 202 1.26 -24.61 -5.37
C SER A 202 1.61 -24.66 -3.88
N ARG A 203 2.70 -24.03 -3.47
CA ARG A 203 3.13 -23.98 -2.06
C ARG A 203 2.14 -23.26 -1.15
N HIS A 204 1.39 -22.29 -1.69
CA HIS A 204 0.40 -21.53 -0.94
C HIS A 204 -1.03 -22.07 -1.05
N GLY A 205 -1.22 -23.27 -1.69
CA GLY A 205 -2.55 -23.85 -1.88
C GLY A 205 -3.46 -23.03 -2.78
N ALA A 206 -2.85 -22.27 -3.71
CA ALA A 206 -3.51 -21.35 -4.62
C ALA A 206 -3.55 -21.87 -6.09
N ALA A 207 -3.01 -23.05 -6.36
CA ALA A 207 -3.04 -23.69 -7.68
C ALA A 207 -4.41 -24.34 -7.93
N VAL A 208 -5.43 -23.52 -8.10
CA VAL A 208 -6.82 -23.94 -8.30
C VAL A 208 -7.45 -23.19 -9.47
N PRO A 209 -8.45 -23.75 -10.16
CA PRO A 209 -9.22 -23.03 -11.19
C PRO A 209 -9.84 -21.74 -10.63
N GLY A 210 -9.82 -20.68 -11.41
CA GLY A 210 -10.37 -19.37 -11.01
C GLY A 210 -9.42 -18.52 -10.15
N TRP A 211 -8.17 -18.95 -9.96
CA TRP A 211 -7.14 -18.13 -9.35
C TRP A 211 -5.86 -18.14 -10.20
N LEU A 212 -5.56 -17.02 -10.81
CA LEU A 212 -4.43 -16.84 -11.71
C LEU A 212 -3.34 -15.99 -11.07
N PHE A 213 -2.09 -16.42 -11.26
CA PHE A 213 -0.90 -15.68 -10.90
C PHE A 213 -0.27 -15.14 -12.18
N LEU A 214 -0.13 -13.82 -12.27
CA LEU A 214 0.17 -13.13 -13.50
C LEU A 214 1.55 -12.45 -13.44
N THR A 215 2.27 -12.51 -14.54
CA THR A 215 3.51 -11.78 -14.82
C THR A 215 3.46 -11.25 -16.24
N GLY A 216 4.51 -10.58 -16.70
CA GLY A 216 4.58 -10.06 -18.08
C GLY A 216 5.83 -9.25 -18.32
N GLU A 217 5.86 -8.52 -19.43
CA GLU A 217 6.93 -7.55 -19.68
C GLU A 217 6.89 -6.42 -18.66
N ALA A 218 8.06 -5.90 -18.26
CA ALA A 218 8.18 -4.85 -17.24
C ALA A 218 7.24 -3.66 -17.53
N SER A 219 7.20 -3.19 -18.77
CA SER A 219 6.33 -2.08 -19.17
C SER A 219 4.83 -2.39 -19.10
N GLN A 220 4.42 -3.66 -19.21
CA GLN A 220 3.03 -4.07 -19.02
C GLN A 220 2.68 -4.06 -17.53
N ILE A 221 3.55 -4.60 -16.69
CA ILE A 221 3.41 -4.62 -15.23
C ILE A 221 3.33 -3.19 -14.68
N GLU A 222 4.23 -2.29 -15.13
CA GLU A 222 4.22 -0.87 -14.74
C GLU A 222 2.88 -0.20 -15.03
N ARG A 223 2.32 -0.40 -16.25
CA ARG A 223 1.01 0.17 -16.60
C ARG A 223 -0.12 -0.38 -15.74
N VAL A 224 -0.12 -1.69 -15.48
CA VAL A 224 -1.14 -2.31 -14.61
C VAL A 224 -1.01 -1.80 -13.19
N CYS A 225 0.19 -1.78 -12.63
CA CYS A 225 0.46 -1.25 -11.30
C CYS A 225 0.02 0.22 -11.17
N ALA A 226 0.35 1.06 -12.16
CA ALA A 226 -0.05 2.46 -12.18
C ALA A 226 -1.58 2.64 -12.19
N ALA A 227 -2.31 1.81 -12.97
CA ALA A 227 -3.77 1.86 -13.03
C ALA A 227 -4.44 1.58 -11.68
N PHE A 228 -3.81 0.77 -10.83
CA PHE A 228 -4.29 0.45 -9.48
C PHE A 228 -3.58 1.22 -8.36
N GLY A 229 -2.72 2.20 -8.69
CA GLY A 229 -2.00 3.01 -7.70
C GLY A 229 -0.90 2.26 -6.95
N ILE A 230 -0.41 1.15 -7.50
CA ILE A 230 0.73 0.43 -6.96
C ILE A 230 2.00 1.19 -7.33
N GLN A 231 2.74 1.57 -6.30
CA GLN A 231 4.08 2.12 -6.42
C GLN A 231 5.08 1.09 -5.89
N TYR A 232 6.13 0.84 -6.63
CA TYR A 232 7.19 -0.09 -6.23
C TYR A 232 8.55 0.33 -6.78
N TRP A 233 9.62 0.00 -6.06
CA TRP A 233 11.01 0.28 -6.46
C TRP A 233 11.95 -0.70 -5.77
N ALA A 234 13.08 -0.97 -6.41
CA ALA A 234 14.11 -1.82 -5.84
C ALA A 234 14.88 -1.06 -4.74
N GLU A 235 15.08 -1.71 -3.58
CA GLU A 235 15.80 -1.15 -2.45
C GLU A 235 16.57 -2.27 -1.74
N GLU A 236 17.90 -2.16 -1.67
CA GLU A 236 18.79 -3.11 -0.96
C GLU A 236 18.53 -4.61 -1.23
N GLY A 237 18.18 -4.95 -2.48
CA GLY A 237 17.89 -6.33 -2.88
C GLY A 237 16.45 -6.79 -2.59
N LEU A 238 15.64 -5.93 -2.02
CA LEU A 238 14.19 -6.09 -1.84
C LEU A 238 13.42 -5.18 -2.79
N ILE A 239 12.10 -5.33 -2.79
CA ILE A 239 11.21 -4.39 -3.48
C ILE A 239 10.31 -3.76 -2.42
N THR A 240 10.48 -2.47 -2.22
CA THR A 240 9.55 -1.67 -1.42
C THR A 240 8.35 -1.31 -2.29
N HIS A 241 7.15 -1.44 -1.75
CA HIS A 241 5.93 -1.24 -2.52
C HIS A 241 4.74 -0.84 -1.64
N SER A 242 3.77 -0.15 -2.26
CA SER A 242 2.44 0.02 -1.67
C SER A 242 1.64 -1.29 -1.78
N LEU A 243 0.65 -1.47 -0.91
CA LEU A 243 -0.25 -2.61 -0.94
C LEU A 243 -1.65 -2.16 -1.34
N GLN A 244 -2.19 -2.77 -2.35
CA GLN A 244 -3.52 -2.51 -2.86
C GLN A 244 -4.21 -3.81 -3.23
N THR A 245 -5.47 -3.91 -2.88
CA THR A 245 -6.40 -4.93 -3.38
C THR A 245 -7.57 -4.23 -4.03
N ALA A 246 -8.00 -4.68 -5.19
CA ALA A 246 -9.11 -4.08 -5.90
C ALA A 246 -10.18 -5.12 -6.28
N VAL A 247 -11.41 -4.66 -6.42
CA VAL A 247 -12.54 -5.45 -6.93
C VAL A 247 -13.09 -4.75 -8.16
N ILE A 248 -13.20 -5.49 -9.24
CA ILE A 248 -13.69 -5.05 -10.55
C ILE A 248 -15.03 -5.74 -10.79
N ASP A 249 -16.04 -4.99 -11.21
CA ASP A 249 -17.37 -5.50 -11.47
C ASP A 249 -17.45 -6.26 -12.82
N ARG A 250 -18.60 -6.87 -13.10
CA ARG A 250 -18.88 -7.62 -14.34
C ARG A 250 -18.78 -6.79 -15.63
N HIS A 251 -18.88 -5.46 -15.50
CA HIS A 251 -18.73 -4.52 -16.60
C HIS A 251 -17.28 -4.07 -16.80
N GLY A 252 -16.34 -4.58 -15.97
CA GLY A 252 -14.93 -4.20 -15.98
C GLY A 252 -14.69 -2.81 -15.42
N ARG A 253 -15.54 -2.33 -14.51
CA ARG A 253 -15.34 -1.08 -13.79
C ARG A 253 -14.74 -1.37 -12.43
N LEU A 254 -13.87 -0.50 -11.96
CA LEU A 254 -13.32 -0.57 -10.63
C LEU A 254 -14.44 -0.31 -9.60
N ALA A 255 -14.90 -1.36 -8.93
CA ALA A 255 -15.97 -1.25 -7.95
C ALA A 255 -15.46 -0.74 -6.59
N ALA A 256 -14.28 -1.17 -6.16
CA ALA A 256 -13.68 -0.74 -4.91
C ALA A 256 -12.19 -1.06 -4.84
N THR A 257 -11.51 -0.37 -3.92
CA THR A 257 -10.11 -0.63 -3.55
C THR A 257 -9.97 -0.72 -2.04
N ILE A 258 -9.01 -1.54 -1.57
CA ILE A 258 -8.61 -1.63 -0.17
C ILE A 258 -7.10 -1.41 -0.13
N GLU A 259 -6.68 -0.37 0.57
CA GLU A 259 -5.27 -0.03 0.78
C GLU A 259 -4.69 -0.77 1.99
N GLY A 260 -3.40 -1.12 1.90
CA GLY A 260 -2.67 -1.74 2.99
C GLY A 260 -2.95 -3.23 3.17
N LYS A 261 -2.47 -3.76 4.28
CA LYS A 261 -2.52 -5.20 4.63
C LYS A 261 -3.46 -5.54 5.78
N ASP A 262 -4.00 -4.54 6.46
CA ASP A 262 -4.68 -4.71 7.75
C ASP A 262 -6.17 -5.04 7.63
N PHE A 263 -6.68 -5.18 6.41
CA PHE A 263 -8.04 -5.70 6.20
C PHE A 263 -8.11 -7.21 6.52
N THR A 264 -9.30 -7.66 6.89
CA THR A 264 -9.57 -9.08 7.16
C THR A 264 -10.13 -9.77 5.91
N PRO A 265 -9.97 -11.11 5.80
CA PRO A 265 -10.64 -11.88 4.74
C PRO A 265 -12.16 -11.69 4.72
N LYS A 266 -12.77 -11.44 5.90
CA LYS A 266 -14.20 -11.15 5.99
C LYS A 266 -14.55 -9.84 5.30
N GLN A 267 -13.80 -8.77 5.55
CA GLN A 267 -14.05 -7.46 4.93
C GLN A 267 -13.93 -7.52 3.40
N LEU A 268 -12.89 -8.19 2.89
CA LEU A 268 -12.74 -8.39 1.45
C LEU A 268 -13.87 -9.27 0.89
N GLY A 269 -14.24 -10.33 1.59
CA GLY A 269 -15.33 -11.20 1.20
C GLY A 269 -16.68 -10.48 1.16
N ASP A 270 -17.01 -9.67 2.16
CA ASP A 270 -18.24 -8.89 2.22
C ASP A 270 -18.32 -7.88 1.06
N LEU A 271 -17.18 -7.25 0.71
CA LEU A 271 -17.07 -6.36 -0.43
C LEU A 271 -17.32 -7.10 -1.76
N ILE A 272 -16.69 -8.26 -1.95
CA ILE A 272 -16.89 -9.10 -3.15
C ILE A 272 -18.36 -9.54 -3.25
N GLU A 273 -18.96 -9.95 -2.14
CA GLU A 273 -20.37 -10.36 -2.11
C GLU A 273 -21.33 -9.22 -2.51
N ALA A 274 -21.05 -8.01 -2.02
CA ALA A 274 -21.79 -6.81 -2.41
C ALA A 274 -21.70 -6.55 -3.92
N VAL A 275 -20.50 -6.68 -4.52
CA VAL A 275 -20.30 -6.49 -5.97
C VAL A 275 -20.93 -7.63 -6.77
N LEU A 276 -20.88 -8.88 -6.30
CA LEU A 276 -21.55 -10.01 -6.93
C LEU A 276 -23.08 -9.84 -6.96
N SER A 277 -23.65 -9.21 -5.94
CA SER A 277 -25.08 -9.01 -5.77
C SER A 277 -25.62 -7.77 -6.48
N ALA A 278 -24.77 -6.80 -6.81
CA ALA A 278 -25.14 -5.52 -7.42
C ALA A 278 -25.35 -5.57 -8.95
N SER A 279 -25.32 -6.74 -9.56
CA SER A 279 -25.27 -6.94 -11.03
C SER A 279 -26.58 -7.43 -11.59
#